data_ad28f0237d96ce410e5ef491d4430e66
#
_entry.id   ad28f0237d96ce410e5ef491d4430e66
#
_cell.length_a   1.000
_cell.length_b   1.000
_cell.length_c   1.000
_cell.angle_alpha   90.00
_cell.angle_beta   90.00
_cell.angle_gamma   90.00
#
_symmetry.space_group_name_H-M   'P 1'
#
loop_
_entity.id
_entity.type
_entity.pdbx_description
1 polymer ?
#
loop_
_entity_poly.entity_id
_entity_poly.type
_entity_poly.pdbx_seq_one_letter_code
_entity_poly.pdbx_strand_id
1 'polypeptide(L)'
;MKSKVQKEIQKCKEDFTYFCRKYLKIIDKNGKSVLLQPNTAQERFLYRLETNPWLYVLKARQLGLTTIIAARLFHRCLFTPNHKVAVIAHTRDAAKTIFEIYKRYYNSLPKFLQFKTEAANVNELVFFHGGYIKVGSASSNSFRGSTYNSLHLSEFAFYDDITSAIQSVFQTATPNAEIILETTANGINDAMDIWNDTNGFDKLFISWSRS
;
A
#
# COMPACT_ATOMS: atom_id res chain seq x y z
N MET A 1 5.20 34.94 -3.29
CA MET A 1 4.34 34.07 -4.12
C MET A 1 4.99 32.71 -4.32
N LYS A 2 4.26 31.60 -4.07
CA LYS A 2 4.78 30.24 -4.35
C LYS A 2 5.01 30.08 -5.86
N SER A 3 6.13 29.45 -6.26
CA SER A 3 6.41 29.15 -7.67
C SER A 3 5.33 28.22 -8.27
N LYS A 4 5.21 28.16 -9.60
CA LYS A 4 4.30 27.22 -10.28
C LYS A 4 4.54 25.78 -9.85
N VAL A 5 5.81 25.40 -9.68
CA VAL A 5 6.22 24.06 -9.20
C VAL A 5 5.77 23.81 -7.76
N GLN A 6 5.93 24.79 -6.86
CA GLN A 6 5.47 24.65 -5.47
C GLN A 6 3.95 24.49 -5.36
N LYS A 7 3.18 25.17 -6.21
CA LYS A 7 1.72 25.01 -6.27
C LYS A 7 1.34 23.61 -6.76
N GLU A 8 2.06 23.10 -7.75
CA GLU A 8 1.82 21.74 -8.28
C GLU A 8 2.16 20.66 -7.25
N ILE A 9 3.30 20.77 -6.55
CA ILE A 9 3.66 19.85 -5.44
C ILE A 9 2.58 19.88 -4.36
N GLN A 10 2.11 21.08 -3.97
CA GLN A 10 1.07 21.22 -2.95
C GLN A 10 -0.24 20.55 -3.38
N LYS A 11 -0.66 20.75 -4.63
CA LYS A 11 -1.84 20.10 -5.19
C LYS A 11 -1.71 18.58 -5.20
N CYS A 12 -0.55 18.04 -5.61
CA CYS A 12 -0.29 16.62 -5.57
C CYS A 12 -0.34 16.04 -4.13
N LYS A 13 0.13 16.80 -3.16
CA LYS A 13 0.09 16.42 -1.74
C LYS A 13 -1.34 16.38 -1.20
N GLU A 14 -2.19 17.32 -1.57
CA GLU A 14 -3.55 17.48 -1.06
C GLU A 14 -4.57 16.58 -1.80
N ASP A 15 -4.36 16.33 -3.09
CA ASP A 15 -5.26 15.56 -3.95
C ASP A 15 -4.58 14.29 -4.46
N PHE A 16 -4.81 13.19 -3.74
CA PHE A 16 -4.29 11.86 -4.08
C PHE A 16 -4.78 11.40 -5.47
N THR A 17 -6.05 11.61 -5.78
CA THR A 17 -6.63 11.18 -7.06
C THR A 17 -6.04 11.94 -8.24
N TYR A 18 -5.85 13.25 -8.09
CA TYR A 18 -5.14 14.07 -9.07
C TYR A 18 -3.70 13.58 -9.28
N PHE A 19 -2.98 13.30 -8.19
CA PHE A 19 -1.62 12.77 -8.25
C PHE A 19 -1.56 11.44 -9.03
N CYS A 20 -2.46 10.49 -8.74
CA CYS A 20 -2.55 9.23 -9.46
C CYS A 20 -2.80 9.44 -10.95
N ARG A 21 -3.85 10.19 -11.29
CA ARG A 21 -4.29 10.41 -12.67
C ARG A 21 -3.29 11.16 -13.54
N LYS A 22 -2.39 11.91 -12.92
CA LYS A 22 -1.44 12.77 -13.66
C LYS A 22 -0.03 12.21 -13.71
N TYR A 23 0.41 11.48 -12.69
CA TYR A 23 1.82 11.14 -12.53
C TYR A 23 2.12 9.67 -12.34
N LEU A 24 1.22 8.89 -11.73
CA LEU A 24 1.54 7.49 -11.48
C LEU A 24 1.26 6.63 -12.71
N LYS A 25 2.25 5.85 -13.13
CA LYS A 25 2.13 4.91 -14.25
C LYS A 25 2.06 3.48 -13.77
N ILE A 26 1.20 2.71 -14.42
CA ILE A 26 1.03 1.27 -14.25
C ILE A 26 1.23 0.56 -15.59
N ILE A 27 1.40 -0.75 -15.54
CA ILE A 27 1.32 -1.60 -16.74
C ILE A 27 -0.09 -2.18 -16.79
N ASP A 28 -0.80 -1.93 -17.87
CA ASP A 28 -2.13 -2.48 -18.10
C ASP A 28 -2.08 -3.98 -18.50
N LYS A 29 -3.25 -4.60 -18.67
CA LYS A 29 -3.37 -6.01 -19.07
C LYS A 29 -2.77 -6.31 -20.46
N ASN A 30 -2.53 -5.28 -21.27
CA ASN A 30 -1.92 -5.40 -22.61
C ASN A 30 -0.41 -5.11 -22.58
N GLY A 31 0.20 -4.97 -21.40
CA GLY A 31 1.62 -4.65 -21.24
C GLY A 31 1.98 -3.19 -21.53
N LYS A 32 1.00 -2.29 -21.68
CA LYS A 32 1.24 -0.88 -21.98
C LYS A 32 1.39 -0.06 -20.70
N SER A 33 2.31 0.90 -20.71
CA SER A 33 2.46 1.88 -19.64
C SER A 33 1.40 2.96 -19.78
N VAL A 34 0.48 3.02 -18.80
CA VAL A 34 -0.65 3.96 -18.77
C VAL A 34 -0.71 4.68 -17.43
N LEU A 35 -1.38 5.84 -17.37
CA LEU A 35 -1.62 6.55 -16.11
C LEU A 35 -2.64 5.77 -15.26
N LEU A 36 -2.41 5.76 -13.95
CA LEU A 36 -3.31 5.12 -12.99
C LEU A 36 -4.64 5.88 -12.92
N GLN A 37 -5.69 5.26 -13.43
CA GLN A 37 -7.06 5.72 -13.27
C GLN A 37 -7.77 4.80 -12.28
N PRO A 38 -8.07 5.24 -11.04
CA PRO A 38 -8.80 4.41 -10.10
C PRO A 38 -10.14 3.95 -10.69
N ASN A 39 -10.41 2.65 -10.62
CA ASN A 39 -11.72 2.07 -10.98
C ASN A 39 -12.68 2.11 -9.79
N THR A 40 -13.95 1.76 -10.01
CA THR A 40 -15.00 1.80 -8.99
C THR A 40 -14.65 0.99 -7.72
N ALA A 41 -14.02 -0.18 -7.87
CA ALA A 41 -13.60 -1.00 -6.72
C ALA A 41 -12.51 -0.29 -5.90
N GLN A 42 -11.57 0.35 -6.59
CA GLN A 42 -10.47 1.10 -5.97
C GLN A 42 -10.97 2.40 -5.32
N GLU A 43 -11.91 3.12 -5.95
CA GLU A 43 -12.55 4.31 -5.36
C GLU A 43 -13.33 3.96 -4.09
N ARG A 44 -14.06 2.83 -4.09
CA ARG A 44 -14.75 2.32 -2.90
C ARG A 44 -13.78 1.97 -1.77
N PHE A 45 -12.66 1.34 -2.09
CA PHE A 45 -11.59 1.07 -1.13
C PHE A 45 -11.05 2.37 -0.51
N LEU A 46 -10.71 3.36 -1.34
CA LEU A 46 -10.18 4.65 -0.87
C LEU A 46 -11.16 5.37 0.04
N TYR A 47 -12.44 5.40 -0.32
CA TYR A 47 -13.49 6.01 0.50
C TYR A 47 -13.59 5.36 1.90
N ARG A 48 -13.54 4.01 1.96
CA ARG A 48 -13.59 3.29 3.25
C ARG A 48 -12.35 3.56 4.10
N LEU A 49 -11.19 3.63 3.49
CA LEU A 49 -9.93 3.90 4.19
C LEU A 49 -9.86 5.32 4.76
N GLU A 50 -10.56 6.29 4.19
CA GLU A 50 -10.66 7.65 4.73
C GLU A 50 -11.51 7.70 6.02
N THR A 51 -12.48 6.81 6.15
CA THR A 51 -13.38 6.75 7.32
C THR A 51 -12.85 5.86 8.43
N ASN A 52 -12.05 4.85 8.10
CA ASN A 52 -11.42 3.96 9.08
C ASN A 52 -10.01 3.56 8.61
N PRO A 53 -8.96 3.86 9.39
CA PRO A 53 -7.58 3.54 9.03
C PRO A 53 -7.25 2.04 9.14
N TRP A 54 -8.10 1.22 9.75
CA TRP A 54 -7.94 -0.22 9.85
C TRP A 54 -8.96 -0.92 8.94
N LEU A 55 -8.49 -1.43 7.82
CA LEU A 55 -9.36 -1.98 6.79
C LEU A 55 -8.96 -3.41 6.42
N TYR A 56 -9.93 -4.33 6.53
CA TYR A 56 -9.80 -5.68 6.02
C TYR A 56 -10.56 -5.82 4.69
N VAL A 57 -9.84 -6.08 3.62
CA VAL A 57 -10.39 -6.19 2.27
C VAL A 57 -10.40 -7.66 1.81
N LEU A 58 -11.57 -8.24 1.71
CA LEU A 58 -11.79 -9.52 1.03
C LEU A 58 -12.23 -9.23 -0.41
N LYS A 59 -11.47 -9.66 -1.38
CA LYS A 59 -11.66 -9.27 -2.78
C LYS A 59 -11.63 -10.44 -3.76
N ALA A 60 -12.24 -10.26 -4.93
CA ALA A 60 -11.96 -11.09 -6.07
C ALA A 60 -10.56 -10.81 -6.64
N ARG A 61 -10.03 -11.75 -7.42
CA ARG A 61 -8.73 -11.60 -8.09
C ARG A 61 -8.77 -10.50 -9.16
N GLN A 62 -7.61 -9.92 -9.47
CA GLN A 62 -7.37 -8.99 -10.59
C GLN A 62 -8.15 -7.67 -10.57
N LEU A 63 -8.60 -7.21 -9.41
CA LEU A 63 -9.24 -5.89 -9.25
C LEU A 63 -8.26 -4.72 -9.15
N GLY A 64 -6.96 -4.99 -9.15
CA GLY A 64 -5.91 -3.98 -9.01
C GLY A 64 -5.83 -3.34 -7.63
N LEU A 65 -6.36 -3.99 -6.58
CA LEU A 65 -6.36 -3.44 -5.21
C LEU A 65 -4.95 -3.23 -4.69
N THR A 66 -4.05 -4.22 -4.83
CA THR A 66 -2.64 -4.09 -4.45
C THR A 66 -1.98 -2.87 -5.11
N THR A 67 -2.35 -2.57 -6.37
CA THR A 67 -1.85 -1.40 -7.11
C THR A 67 -2.29 -0.10 -6.46
N ILE A 68 -3.59 0.07 -6.15
CA ILE A 68 -4.07 1.32 -5.54
C ILE A 68 -3.62 1.47 -4.08
N ILE A 69 -3.51 0.37 -3.33
CA ILE A 69 -2.93 0.37 -1.98
C ILE A 69 -1.47 0.86 -2.04
N ALA A 70 -0.67 0.28 -2.94
CA ALA A 70 0.71 0.73 -3.14
C ALA A 70 0.79 2.22 -3.53
N ALA A 71 -0.11 2.72 -4.38
CA ALA A 71 -0.17 4.14 -4.74
C ALA A 71 -0.49 5.03 -3.52
N ARG A 72 -1.45 4.63 -2.68
CA ARG A 72 -1.82 5.34 -1.46
C ARG A 72 -0.65 5.41 -0.48
N LEU A 73 0.00 4.29 -0.22
CA LEU A 73 1.14 4.20 0.69
C LEU A 73 2.37 4.96 0.14
N PHE A 74 2.60 4.88 -1.17
CA PHE A 74 3.63 5.67 -1.84
C PHE A 74 3.39 7.18 -1.69
N HIS A 75 2.17 7.64 -1.89
CA HIS A 75 1.78 9.04 -1.71
C HIS A 75 2.02 9.51 -0.26
N ARG A 76 1.59 8.73 0.73
CA ARG A 76 1.84 9.03 2.15
C ARG A 76 3.33 9.17 2.43
N CYS A 77 4.12 8.19 1.99
CA CYS A 77 5.57 8.19 2.17
C CYS A 77 6.26 9.36 1.46
N LEU A 78 5.83 9.69 0.23
CA LEU A 78 6.43 10.74 -0.58
C LEU A 78 6.20 12.14 0.00
N PHE A 79 4.99 12.41 0.52
CA PHE A 79 4.58 13.76 0.93
C PHE A 79 4.55 13.99 2.44
N THR A 80 4.80 12.98 3.27
CA THR A 80 4.84 13.11 4.73
C THR A 80 6.23 12.75 5.24
N PRO A 81 6.98 13.71 5.79
CA PRO A 81 8.29 13.43 6.39
C PRO A 81 8.21 12.35 7.47
N ASN A 82 9.23 11.49 7.52
CA ASN A 82 9.36 10.39 8.49
C ASN A 82 8.23 9.35 8.45
N HIS A 83 7.40 9.33 7.41
CA HIS A 83 6.35 8.35 7.26
C HIS A 83 6.92 6.99 6.82
N LYS A 84 6.80 6.00 7.68
CA LYS A 84 7.34 4.66 7.46
C LYS A 84 6.23 3.67 7.06
N VAL A 85 6.47 2.97 5.97
CA VAL A 85 5.55 1.99 5.38
C VAL A 85 6.18 0.60 5.41
N ALA A 86 5.44 -0.39 5.94
CA ALA A 86 5.76 -1.80 5.82
C ALA A 86 4.76 -2.49 4.90
N VAL A 87 5.26 -3.24 3.92
CA VAL A 87 4.44 -4.10 3.07
C VAL A 87 4.90 -5.54 3.22
N ILE A 88 4.01 -6.38 3.69
CA ILE A 88 4.28 -7.79 3.96
C ILE A 88 3.50 -8.63 2.95
N ALA A 89 4.19 -9.46 2.19
CA ALA A 89 3.61 -10.37 1.21
C ALA A 89 3.73 -11.83 1.68
N HIS A 90 2.90 -12.72 1.14
CA HIS A 90 2.91 -14.14 1.50
C HIS A 90 4.20 -14.86 1.05
N THR A 91 4.86 -14.42 -0.04
CA THR A 91 6.13 -14.97 -0.52
C THR A 91 7.14 -13.89 -0.85
N ARG A 92 8.42 -14.27 -0.99
CA ARG A 92 9.51 -13.39 -1.45
C ARG A 92 9.29 -12.88 -2.88
N ASP A 93 8.76 -13.71 -3.76
CA ASP A 93 8.51 -13.31 -5.15
C ASP A 93 7.32 -12.36 -5.26
N ALA A 94 6.28 -12.56 -4.46
CA ALA A 94 5.19 -11.60 -4.34
C ALA A 94 5.71 -10.25 -3.79
N ALA A 95 6.59 -10.27 -2.79
CA ALA A 95 7.23 -9.06 -2.28
C ALA A 95 8.01 -8.30 -3.35
N LYS A 96 8.83 -9.00 -4.16
CA LYS A 96 9.54 -8.39 -5.30
C LYS A 96 8.57 -7.76 -6.31
N THR A 97 7.50 -8.48 -6.66
CA THR A 97 6.48 -7.99 -7.59
C THR A 97 5.82 -6.71 -7.08
N ILE A 98 5.47 -6.66 -5.79
CA ILE A 98 4.90 -5.45 -5.17
C ILE A 98 5.93 -4.32 -5.14
N PHE A 99 7.20 -4.60 -4.85
CA PHE A 99 8.23 -3.57 -4.82
C PHE A 99 8.48 -2.95 -6.20
N GLU A 100 8.36 -3.73 -7.29
CA GLU A 100 8.44 -3.19 -8.66
C GLU A 100 7.33 -2.15 -8.95
N ILE A 101 6.16 -2.23 -8.28
CA ILE A 101 5.13 -1.20 -8.39
C ILE A 101 5.65 0.13 -7.82
N TYR A 102 6.27 0.12 -6.64
CA TYR A 102 6.84 1.32 -6.00
C TYR A 102 7.96 1.93 -6.83
N LYS A 103 8.86 1.10 -7.37
CA LYS A 103 9.94 1.57 -8.27
C LYS A 103 9.37 2.22 -9.52
N ARG A 104 8.34 1.63 -10.13
CA ARG A 104 7.67 2.19 -11.30
C ARG A 104 7.04 3.54 -10.98
N TYR A 105 6.35 3.67 -9.85
CA TYR A 105 5.79 4.94 -9.41
C TYR A 105 6.87 6.00 -9.29
N TYR A 106 7.93 5.74 -8.54
CA TYR A 106 9.01 6.68 -8.35
C TYR A 106 9.68 7.08 -9.67
N ASN A 107 10.01 6.11 -10.53
CA ASN A 107 10.67 6.35 -11.81
C ASN A 107 9.78 7.08 -12.83
N SER A 108 8.46 6.99 -12.69
CA SER A 108 7.51 7.69 -13.58
C SER A 108 7.31 9.16 -13.24
N LEU A 109 7.73 9.59 -12.05
CA LEU A 109 7.56 10.97 -11.61
C LEU A 109 8.43 11.95 -12.41
N PRO A 110 7.95 13.17 -12.67
CA PRO A 110 8.78 14.24 -13.19
C PRO A 110 9.83 14.65 -12.14
N LYS A 111 10.96 15.20 -12.58
CA LYS A 111 12.10 15.55 -11.72
C LYS A 111 11.75 16.35 -10.47
N PHE A 112 10.80 17.28 -10.56
CA PHE A 112 10.39 18.12 -9.43
C PHE A 112 9.57 17.36 -8.36
N LEU A 113 9.06 16.14 -8.65
CA LEU A 113 8.40 15.23 -7.72
C LEU A 113 9.30 14.03 -7.35
N GLN A 114 10.41 13.80 -8.03
CA GLN A 114 11.41 12.79 -7.66
C GLN A 114 12.24 13.31 -6.48
N PHE A 115 11.68 13.27 -5.28
CA PHE A 115 12.43 13.65 -4.09
C PHE A 115 13.66 12.75 -3.93
N LYS A 116 14.78 13.34 -3.50
CA LYS A 116 16.05 12.66 -3.37
C LYS A 116 15.95 11.46 -2.42
N THR A 117 16.54 10.34 -2.84
CA THR A 117 16.58 9.10 -2.05
C THR A 117 17.97 8.87 -1.45
N GLU A 118 18.04 8.34 -0.24
CA GLU A 118 19.27 7.85 0.40
C GLU A 118 19.58 6.44 -0.06
N ALA A 119 18.54 5.61 -0.17
CA ALA A 119 18.65 4.24 -0.65
C ALA A 119 17.45 3.86 -1.52
N ALA A 120 17.74 3.14 -2.60
CA ALA A 120 16.75 2.49 -3.44
C ALA A 120 17.34 1.14 -3.85
N ASN A 121 17.16 0.14 -3.01
CA ASN A 121 17.69 -1.21 -3.21
C ASN A 121 16.62 -2.20 -3.70
N VAL A 122 16.77 -3.48 -3.41
CA VAL A 122 15.92 -4.56 -3.93
C VAL A 122 14.53 -4.58 -3.27
N ASN A 123 14.39 -4.03 -2.05
CA ASN A 123 13.17 -4.12 -1.24
C ASN A 123 12.92 -2.89 -0.36
N GLU A 124 13.71 -1.83 -0.51
CA GLU A 124 13.60 -0.62 0.29
C GLU A 124 13.74 0.64 -0.56
N LEU A 125 12.90 1.62 -0.28
CA LEU A 125 12.96 2.97 -0.84
C LEU A 125 12.98 3.97 0.32
N VAL A 126 14.10 4.69 0.48
CA VAL A 126 14.33 5.63 1.58
C VAL A 126 14.54 7.02 1.02
N PHE A 127 13.74 7.99 1.48
CA PHE A 127 13.86 9.39 1.08
C PHE A 127 14.66 10.20 2.11
N PHE A 128 15.40 11.20 1.66
CA PHE A 128 16.16 12.09 2.54
C PHE A 128 15.35 12.80 3.61
N HIS A 129 14.05 12.99 3.41
CA HIS A 129 13.14 13.55 4.43
C HIS A 129 12.67 12.50 5.46
N GLY A 130 13.27 11.30 5.49
CA GLY A 130 12.97 10.21 6.42
C GLY A 130 11.76 9.33 6.02
N GLY A 131 11.11 9.61 4.90
CA GLY A 131 10.09 8.70 4.35
C GLY A 131 10.72 7.37 3.96
N TYR A 132 10.05 6.26 4.29
CA TYR A 132 10.63 4.92 4.14
C TYR A 132 9.57 3.89 3.75
N ILE A 133 9.83 3.14 2.70
CA ILE A 133 9.00 2.00 2.28
C ILE A 133 9.86 0.75 2.32
N LYS A 134 9.41 -0.25 3.05
CA LYS A 134 10.01 -1.58 3.11
C LYS A 134 9.01 -2.63 2.67
N VAL A 135 9.44 -3.50 1.76
CA VAL A 135 8.64 -4.63 1.27
C VAL A 135 9.36 -5.93 1.57
N GLY A 136 8.65 -6.92 2.13
CA GLY A 136 9.24 -8.22 2.45
C GLY A 136 8.18 -9.31 2.57
N SER A 137 8.61 -10.54 2.85
CA SER A 137 7.71 -11.67 3.07
C SER A 137 7.38 -11.86 4.54
N ALA A 138 6.23 -12.47 4.84
CA ALA A 138 5.79 -12.83 6.19
C ALA A 138 6.81 -13.71 6.93
N SER A 139 7.53 -14.57 6.22
CA SER A 139 8.58 -15.42 6.79
C SER A 139 9.87 -14.66 7.16
N SER A 140 9.99 -13.37 6.84
CA SER A 140 11.18 -12.59 7.16
C SER A 140 11.05 -11.89 8.51
N ASN A 141 12.11 -11.98 9.33
CA ASN A 141 12.20 -11.19 10.58
C ASN A 141 12.56 -9.71 10.34
N SER A 142 12.55 -9.25 9.10
CA SER A 142 13.10 -7.97 8.69
C SER A 142 12.31 -6.75 9.17
N PHE A 143 11.08 -6.93 9.66
CA PHE A 143 10.21 -5.84 10.14
C PHE A 143 10.32 -5.61 11.65
N ARG A 144 10.93 -6.53 12.40
CA ARG A 144 11.09 -6.41 13.85
C ARG A 144 12.05 -5.27 14.21
N GLY A 145 11.78 -4.62 15.35
CA GLY A 145 12.62 -3.53 15.86
C GLY A 145 12.40 -2.16 15.19
N SER A 146 11.41 -2.03 14.32
CA SER A 146 10.99 -0.76 13.73
C SER A 146 9.51 -0.50 13.99
N THR A 147 9.11 0.77 13.97
CA THR A 147 7.70 1.16 14.03
C THR A 147 7.27 1.76 12.70
N TYR A 148 6.02 1.50 12.31
CA TYR A 148 5.47 1.89 11.02
C TYR A 148 4.18 2.69 11.17
N ASN A 149 4.02 3.71 10.30
CA ASN A 149 2.83 4.55 10.22
C ASN A 149 1.76 3.95 9.31
N SER A 150 2.18 3.11 8.36
CA SER A 150 1.27 2.35 7.50
C SER A 150 1.78 0.93 7.31
N LEU A 151 0.86 -0.03 7.41
CA LEU A 151 1.14 -1.45 7.21
C LEU A 151 0.15 -2.04 6.20
N HIS A 152 0.68 -2.80 5.25
CA HIS A 152 -0.11 -3.53 4.27
C HIS A 152 0.28 -5.01 4.27
N LEU A 153 -0.64 -5.88 4.63
CA LEU A 153 -0.51 -7.33 4.54
C LEU A 153 -1.23 -7.80 3.28
N SER A 154 -0.44 -8.14 2.25
CA SER A 154 -0.95 -8.55 0.96
C SER A 154 -1.13 -10.06 0.87
N GLU A 155 -2.31 -10.51 0.44
CA GLU A 155 -2.73 -11.91 0.35
C GLU A 155 -2.53 -12.65 1.69
N PHE A 156 -2.92 -11.99 2.79
CA PHE A 156 -2.57 -12.44 4.13
C PHE A 156 -3.25 -13.77 4.53
N ALA A 157 -4.38 -14.16 3.92
CA ALA A 157 -4.98 -15.47 4.14
C ALA A 157 -4.11 -16.66 3.65
N PHE A 158 -3.02 -16.36 2.93
CA PHE A 158 -2.05 -17.35 2.45
C PHE A 158 -0.76 -17.37 3.28
N TYR A 159 -0.73 -16.72 4.44
CA TYR A 159 0.43 -16.79 5.34
C TYR A 159 0.41 -18.11 6.11
N ASP A 160 1.60 -18.67 6.36
CA ASP A 160 1.76 -19.92 7.13
C ASP A 160 1.31 -19.75 8.59
N ASP A 161 1.49 -18.56 9.17
CA ASP A 161 1.08 -18.21 10.53
C ASP A 161 0.45 -16.81 10.53
N ILE A 162 -0.87 -16.78 10.32
CA ILE A 162 -1.67 -15.57 10.24
C ILE A 162 -1.73 -14.89 11.60
N THR A 163 -1.91 -15.64 12.67
CA THR A 163 -2.05 -15.11 14.04
C THR A 163 -0.79 -14.40 14.48
N SER A 164 0.39 -14.99 14.33
CA SER A 164 1.67 -14.34 14.64
C SER A 164 1.94 -13.11 13.76
N ALA A 165 1.55 -13.16 12.49
CA ALA A 165 1.70 -12.02 11.60
C ALA A 165 0.87 -10.81 12.09
N ILE A 166 -0.39 -11.01 12.46
CA ILE A 166 -1.27 -9.97 13.00
C ILE A 166 -0.73 -9.41 14.32
N GLN A 167 -0.28 -10.26 15.24
CA GLN A 167 0.34 -9.83 16.50
C GLN A 167 1.59 -8.97 16.24
N SER A 168 2.44 -9.37 15.30
CA SER A 168 3.62 -8.60 14.89
C SER A 168 3.26 -7.22 14.32
N VAL A 169 2.18 -7.13 13.54
CA VAL A 169 1.66 -5.86 13.01
C VAL A 169 1.29 -4.91 14.15
N PHE A 170 0.53 -5.35 15.13
CA PHE A 170 0.14 -4.50 16.26
C PHE A 170 1.34 -4.05 17.11
N GLN A 171 2.36 -4.90 17.25
CA GLN A 171 3.60 -4.54 17.96
C GLN A 171 4.44 -3.50 17.23
N THR A 172 4.36 -3.43 15.91
CA THR A 172 5.16 -2.53 15.06
C THR A 172 4.40 -1.32 14.57
N ALA A 173 3.09 -1.28 14.74
CA ALA A 173 2.23 -0.17 14.36
C ALA A 173 2.38 1.02 15.32
N THR A 174 2.45 2.25 14.78
CA THR A 174 2.26 3.44 15.60
C THR A 174 0.80 3.57 16.07
N PRO A 175 0.48 4.33 17.15
CA PRO A 175 -0.90 4.42 17.66
C PRO A 175 -1.96 4.84 16.63
N ASN A 176 -1.57 5.63 15.62
CA ASN A 176 -2.46 6.11 14.55
C ASN A 176 -2.11 5.46 13.19
N ALA A 177 -1.58 4.24 13.21
CA ALA A 177 -1.19 3.57 11.97
C ALA A 177 -2.39 3.25 11.08
N GLU A 178 -2.20 3.42 9.77
CA GLU A 178 -3.08 2.89 8.74
C GLU A 178 -2.73 1.41 8.52
N ILE A 179 -3.68 0.49 8.78
CA ILE A 179 -3.46 -0.96 8.67
C ILE A 179 -4.42 -1.55 7.63
N ILE A 180 -3.87 -2.13 6.58
CA ILE A 180 -4.62 -2.70 5.48
C ILE A 180 -4.31 -4.20 5.38
N LEU A 181 -5.32 -5.02 5.66
CA LEU A 181 -5.29 -6.46 5.38
C LEU A 181 -6.00 -6.68 4.04
N GLU A 182 -5.32 -7.27 3.07
CA GLU A 182 -5.87 -7.52 1.74
C GLU A 182 -5.68 -8.98 1.36
N THR A 183 -6.77 -9.66 0.96
CA THR A 183 -6.68 -11.05 0.52
C THR A 183 -7.81 -11.46 -0.41
N THR A 184 -7.58 -12.53 -1.18
CA THR A 184 -8.63 -13.36 -1.77
C THR A 184 -9.01 -14.47 -0.79
N ALA A 185 -10.18 -15.09 -0.95
CA ALA A 185 -10.60 -16.21 -0.11
C ALA A 185 -9.63 -17.40 -0.26
N ASN A 186 -9.30 -18.02 0.88
CA ASN A 186 -8.42 -19.21 0.96
C ASN A 186 -8.97 -20.27 1.90
N GLY A 187 -10.23 -20.68 1.70
CA GLY A 187 -10.89 -21.69 2.52
C GLY A 187 -11.17 -21.22 3.95
N ILE A 188 -11.30 -22.20 4.86
CA ILE A 188 -11.52 -21.96 6.29
C ILE A 188 -10.16 -21.94 6.98
N ASN A 189 -9.79 -20.78 7.53
CA ASN A 189 -8.55 -20.56 8.27
C ASN A 189 -8.67 -19.30 9.16
N ASP A 190 -7.62 -18.98 9.92
CA ASP A 190 -7.60 -17.83 10.86
C ASP A 190 -7.99 -16.50 10.19
N ALA A 191 -7.76 -16.32 8.89
CA ALA A 191 -8.20 -15.11 8.18
C ALA A 191 -9.73 -15.00 8.12
N MET A 192 -10.44 -16.13 7.99
CA MET A 192 -11.89 -16.17 8.06
C MET A 192 -12.38 -15.85 9.48
N ASP A 193 -11.69 -16.35 10.51
CA ASP A 193 -12.03 -16.05 11.90
C ASP A 193 -11.86 -14.56 12.20
N ILE A 194 -10.74 -13.95 11.75
CA ILE A 194 -10.51 -12.51 11.83
C ILE A 194 -11.57 -11.72 11.05
N TRP A 195 -12.05 -12.25 9.92
CA TRP A 195 -13.15 -11.62 9.17
C TRP A 195 -14.46 -11.64 9.96
N ASN A 196 -14.76 -12.69 10.67
CA ASN A 196 -16.03 -12.85 11.40
C ASN A 196 -16.04 -12.17 12.77
N ASP A 197 -14.86 -11.91 13.34
CA ASP A 197 -14.71 -11.34 14.68
C ASP A 197 -14.89 -9.83 14.71
N THR A 198 -15.22 -9.27 15.88
CA THR A 198 -15.30 -7.82 16.17
C THR A 198 -13.95 -7.31 16.66
N ASN A 199 -13.00 -7.12 15.74
CA ASN A 199 -11.60 -6.81 16.04
C ASN A 199 -11.16 -5.37 15.67
N GLY A 200 -12.10 -4.48 15.43
CA GLY A 200 -11.83 -3.07 15.10
C GLY A 200 -11.51 -2.80 13.63
N PHE A 201 -11.32 -3.83 12.81
CA PHE A 201 -11.20 -3.65 11.36
C PHE A 201 -12.55 -3.36 10.72
N ASP A 202 -12.61 -2.32 9.91
CA ASP A 202 -13.69 -2.14 8.95
C ASP A 202 -13.57 -3.17 7.82
N LYS A 203 -14.66 -3.82 7.43
CA LYS A 203 -14.67 -4.96 6.52
C LYS A 203 -15.23 -4.55 5.17
N LEU A 204 -14.44 -4.74 4.12
CA LEU A 204 -14.82 -4.41 2.76
C LEU A 204 -14.77 -5.65 1.87
N PHE A 205 -15.93 -6.14 1.47
CA PHE A 205 -16.04 -7.17 0.45
C PHE A 205 -16.20 -6.56 -0.95
N ILE A 206 -15.35 -6.99 -1.90
CA ILE A 206 -15.42 -6.57 -3.30
C ILE A 206 -15.49 -7.80 -4.20
N SER A 207 -16.70 -8.05 -4.75
CA SER A 207 -16.93 -9.13 -5.71
C SER A 207 -16.44 -8.75 -7.10
N TRP A 208 -16.23 -9.76 -7.94
CA TRP A 208 -15.88 -9.58 -9.36
C TRP A 208 -16.96 -8.85 -10.18
N SER A 209 -18.21 -8.96 -9.79
CA SER A 209 -19.35 -8.34 -10.51
C SER A 209 -19.49 -6.83 -10.29
N ARG A 210 -18.61 -6.23 -9.49
CA ARG A 210 -18.62 -4.79 -9.16
C ARG A 210 -17.31 -4.07 -9.53
N SER A 211 -16.55 -4.65 -10.44
CA SER A 211 -15.30 -4.08 -10.97
C SER A 211 -15.51 -3.29 -12.25
#